data_d0e0bd12b03abe73ec2296125275149f
#
_entry.id   d0e0bd12b03abe73ec2296125275149f
#
_cell.length_a   1.000
_cell.length_b   1.000
_cell.length_c   1.000
_cell.angle_alpha   90.00
_cell.angle_beta   90.00
_cell.angle_gamma   90.00
#
_symmetry.space_group_name_H-M   'P 1'
#
loop_
_entity.id
_entity.type
_entity.pdbx_description
1 polymer ?
#
loop_
_entity_poly.entity_id
_entity_poly.type
_entity_poly.pdbx_seq_one_letter_code
_entity_poly.pdbx_strand_id
1 'polypeptide(L)'
;MVVTTILRETLLMRAWPGKTNADRVPLVSSLARPDLFWSTDRVAARMRDADVRVVDCRFSFDEDMHAQYLGNHLPGAVYVSWASDLSAPPPASGHPRWMLLGPSEFAQVMSHLGIGDGTMVIGYDAEGGHHAARLWLALRRYGHDQMAVMEGGIQKWIAEGRPLESGVVKFASATFTPRPREGVIATKEEVLAAVRTGDPWLLDVRRDSEFTGAEKRAARGGHIPGAVNILWKDALKDDWTLREAGELEEFYTNAGFGPETRTVTYCQAGVRAAFTHLVLTALGHDHVRTYDGSWEEWGNDTTVPIIIGRS
;
A
#
# COMPACT_ATOMS: atom_id res chain seq x y z
N MET A 1 -40.30 -19.34 -26.56
CA MET A 1 -39.69 -20.18 -25.51
C MET A 1 -38.29 -20.47 -25.95
N VAL A 2 -37.36 -19.57 -25.60
CA VAL A 2 -35.91 -19.67 -25.91
C VAL A 2 -35.19 -19.60 -24.59
N VAL A 3 -34.54 -20.71 -24.22
CA VAL A 3 -33.76 -20.89 -23.01
C VAL A 3 -32.43 -20.20 -23.21
N THR A 4 -32.15 -19.15 -22.46
CA THR A 4 -30.88 -18.48 -22.46
C THR A 4 -29.94 -19.26 -21.52
N THR A 5 -29.01 -19.99 -22.10
CA THR A 5 -27.92 -20.67 -21.40
C THR A 5 -26.86 -19.62 -21.05
N ILE A 6 -26.70 -19.34 -19.77
CA ILE A 6 -25.60 -18.51 -19.25
C ILE A 6 -24.35 -19.38 -19.24
N LEU A 7 -23.46 -19.17 -20.20
CA LEU A 7 -22.09 -19.71 -20.19
C LEU A 7 -21.30 -18.98 -19.10
N ARG A 8 -21.01 -19.69 -18.02
CA ARG A 8 -19.91 -19.33 -17.11
C ARG A 8 -18.60 -19.59 -17.84
N GLU A 9 -18.02 -18.54 -18.40
CA GLU A 9 -16.64 -18.64 -18.89
C GLU A 9 -15.69 -18.74 -17.70
N THR A 10 -15.07 -19.89 -17.63
CA THR A 10 -14.04 -20.28 -16.67
C THR A 10 -12.78 -19.41 -16.92
N LEU A 11 -12.35 -18.68 -15.90
CA LEU A 11 -11.00 -18.09 -15.87
C LEU A 11 -9.99 -19.16 -16.27
N LEU A 12 -9.30 -18.97 -17.39
CA LEU A 12 -8.12 -19.75 -17.74
C LEU A 12 -7.01 -19.41 -16.73
N MET A 13 -7.00 -20.13 -15.60
CA MET A 13 -5.82 -20.20 -14.74
C MET A 13 -4.69 -20.77 -15.58
N ARG A 14 -3.60 -20.02 -15.74
CA ARG A 14 -2.32 -20.60 -16.12
C ARG A 14 -1.92 -21.56 -15.01
N ALA A 15 -2.17 -22.84 -15.21
CA ALA A 15 -1.79 -23.88 -14.27
C ALA A 15 -0.26 -23.91 -14.15
N TRP A 16 0.23 -23.74 -12.92
CA TRP A 16 1.60 -24.09 -12.57
C TRP A 16 1.76 -25.60 -12.81
N PRO A 17 2.76 -26.03 -13.61
CA PRO A 17 2.98 -27.47 -13.79
C PRO A 17 3.53 -28.06 -12.49
N GLY A 18 2.70 -28.81 -11.73
CA GLY A 18 3.20 -29.75 -10.77
C GLY A 18 2.69 -29.71 -9.34
N LYS A 19 1.64 -28.95 -8.96
CA LYS A 19 1.08 -29.08 -7.60
C LYS A 19 -0.24 -29.83 -7.61
N THR A 20 -0.23 -31.04 -7.01
CA THR A 20 -1.43 -31.82 -6.68
C THR A 20 -2.10 -31.24 -5.43
N ASN A 21 -3.38 -31.55 -5.21
CA ASN A 21 -4.19 -31.09 -4.07
C ASN A 21 -3.65 -31.53 -2.67
N ALA A 22 -2.49 -32.20 -2.62
CA ALA A 22 -1.78 -32.60 -1.41
C ALA A 22 -0.84 -31.53 -0.85
N ASP A 23 -0.54 -30.46 -1.62
CA ASP A 23 0.36 -29.37 -1.23
C ASP A 23 -0.41 -28.15 -0.70
N ARG A 24 -1.53 -28.34 0.00
CA ARG A 24 -2.17 -27.25 0.73
C ARG A 24 -1.21 -26.76 1.80
N VAL A 25 -0.67 -25.54 1.60
CA VAL A 25 0.00 -24.81 2.67
C VAL A 25 -0.99 -24.74 3.84
N PRO A 26 -0.61 -25.15 5.08
CA PRO A 26 -1.52 -25.02 6.20
C PRO A 26 -1.94 -23.58 6.37
N LEU A 27 -3.27 -23.34 6.50
CA LEU A 27 -3.82 -22.00 6.73
C LEU A 27 -3.15 -21.40 7.97
N VAL A 28 -2.50 -20.24 7.82
CA VAL A 28 -1.91 -19.51 8.94
C VAL A 28 -3.03 -19.01 9.84
N SER A 29 -2.92 -19.30 11.12
CA SER A 29 -3.89 -18.87 12.14
C SER A 29 -3.68 -17.41 12.58
N SER A 30 -2.53 -16.81 12.23
CA SER A 30 -2.17 -15.43 12.59
C SER A 30 -1.21 -14.86 11.56
N LEU A 31 -1.10 -13.53 11.51
CA LEU A 31 -0.07 -12.86 10.70
C LEU A 31 1.33 -13.31 11.14
N ALA A 32 2.22 -13.50 10.16
CA ALA A 32 3.63 -13.76 10.41
C ALA A 32 4.33 -12.54 11.03
N ARG A 33 3.86 -11.33 10.67
CA ARG A 33 4.36 -10.05 11.18
C ARG A 33 3.20 -9.24 11.80
N PRO A 34 2.69 -9.66 13.00
CA PRO A 34 1.60 -8.95 13.69
C PRO A 34 2.03 -7.60 14.25
N ASP A 35 3.33 -7.31 14.22
CA ASP A 35 3.90 -6.02 14.59
C ASP A 35 3.58 -4.91 13.58
N LEU A 36 3.20 -5.24 12.35
CA LEU A 36 2.91 -4.27 11.29
C LEU A 36 1.49 -3.68 11.35
N PHE A 37 0.56 -4.35 12.01
CA PHE A 37 -0.80 -3.86 12.21
C PHE A 37 -1.14 -3.85 13.70
N TRP A 38 -1.57 -2.68 14.20
CA TRP A 38 -1.89 -2.50 15.60
C TRP A 38 -3.37 -2.19 15.81
N SER A 39 -3.97 -2.87 16.78
CA SER A 39 -5.30 -2.51 17.25
C SER A 39 -5.32 -1.12 17.90
N THR A 40 -6.49 -0.50 17.94
CA THR A 40 -6.72 0.78 18.65
C THR A 40 -6.34 0.70 20.14
N ASP A 41 -6.51 -0.46 20.79
CA ASP A 41 -6.07 -0.70 22.18
C ASP A 41 -4.56 -0.62 22.33
N ARG A 42 -3.82 -1.29 21.41
CA ARG A 42 -2.36 -1.26 21.43
C ARG A 42 -1.83 0.14 21.15
N VAL A 43 -2.45 0.86 20.23
CA VAL A 43 -2.11 2.28 19.97
C VAL A 43 -2.38 3.13 21.22
N ALA A 44 -3.55 3.02 21.83
CA ALA A 44 -3.90 3.79 23.04
C ALA A 44 -2.93 3.53 24.21
N ALA A 45 -2.43 2.30 24.34
CA ALA A 45 -1.48 1.92 25.39
C ALA A 45 -0.08 2.49 25.17
N ARG A 46 0.33 2.74 23.90
CA ARG A 46 1.70 3.09 23.56
C ARG A 46 1.88 4.51 22.99
N MET A 47 0.81 5.16 22.54
CA MET A 47 0.89 6.43 21.81
C MET A 47 1.53 7.60 22.60
N ARG A 48 1.64 7.48 23.92
CA ARG A 48 2.27 8.50 24.80
C ARG A 48 3.71 8.18 25.18
N ASP A 49 4.25 7.05 24.70
CA ASP A 49 5.64 6.68 24.97
C ASP A 49 6.59 7.65 24.27
N ALA A 50 7.70 7.98 24.92
CA ALA A 50 8.64 8.99 24.42
C ALA A 50 9.28 8.60 23.07
N ASP A 51 9.41 7.28 22.82
CA ASP A 51 9.96 6.68 21.59
C ASP A 51 8.89 6.47 20.50
N VAL A 52 7.62 6.80 20.77
CA VAL A 52 6.52 6.62 19.81
C VAL A 52 6.16 7.94 19.14
N ARG A 53 5.84 7.86 17.84
CA ARG A 53 5.29 8.97 17.05
C ARG A 53 4.05 8.52 16.32
N VAL A 54 2.90 9.08 16.66
CA VAL A 54 1.64 8.87 15.94
C VAL A 54 1.58 9.83 14.77
N VAL A 55 1.22 9.34 13.59
CA VAL A 55 1.17 10.13 12.36
C VAL A 55 -0.18 10.00 11.70
N ASP A 56 -0.85 11.11 11.53
CA ASP A 56 -2.08 11.24 10.76
C ASP A 56 -1.73 11.33 9.27
N CYS A 57 -2.11 10.30 8.52
CA CYS A 57 -1.85 10.19 7.09
C CYS A 57 -3.13 10.40 6.26
N ARG A 58 -4.21 10.96 6.83
CA ARG A 58 -5.45 11.22 6.09
C ARG A 58 -5.19 12.08 4.88
N PHE A 59 -5.80 11.70 3.76
CA PHE A 59 -5.65 12.42 2.49
C PHE A 59 -6.95 12.36 1.67
N SER A 60 -7.24 13.44 0.96
CA SER A 60 -8.27 13.52 -0.08
C SER A 60 -7.79 14.46 -1.18
N PHE A 61 -8.27 14.23 -2.42
CA PHE A 61 -8.12 15.19 -3.50
C PHE A 61 -9.19 16.29 -3.46
N ASP A 62 -10.29 16.04 -2.76
CA ASP A 62 -11.49 16.88 -2.77
C ASP A 62 -11.66 17.70 -1.49
N GLU A 63 -11.00 17.28 -0.39
CA GLU A 63 -11.15 17.89 0.93
C GLU A 63 -9.78 18.28 1.52
N ASP A 64 -9.74 19.35 2.33
CA ASP A 64 -8.55 19.75 3.07
C ASP A 64 -8.39 18.88 4.33
N MET A 65 -7.65 17.78 4.20
CA MET A 65 -7.37 16.87 5.31
C MET A 65 -6.46 17.48 6.37
N HIS A 66 -5.63 18.47 6.04
CA HIS A 66 -4.86 19.19 7.04
C HIS A 66 -5.77 20.04 7.94
N ALA A 67 -6.78 20.70 7.36
CA ALA A 67 -7.78 21.41 8.17
C ALA A 67 -8.59 20.43 9.06
N GLN A 68 -8.92 19.25 8.55
CA GLN A 68 -9.57 18.21 9.37
C GLN A 68 -8.65 17.71 10.50
N TYR A 69 -7.36 17.51 10.23
CA TYR A 69 -6.37 17.19 11.27
C TYR A 69 -6.33 18.28 12.35
N LEU A 70 -6.31 19.56 11.98
CA LEU A 70 -6.35 20.67 12.93
C LEU A 70 -7.63 20.68 13.78
N GLY A 71 -8.75 20.21 13.23
CA GLY A 71 -10.02 20.08 13.93
C GLY A 71 -10.06 18.90 14.89
N ASN A 72 -9.54 17.76 14.48
CA ASN A 72 -9.49 16.55 15.31
C ASN A 72 -8.43 15.56 14.80
N HIS A 73 -7.69 14.96 15.70
CA HIS A 73 -6.71 13.90 15.45
C HIS A 73 -6.51 13.05 16.71
N LEU A 74 -5.82 11.92 16.59
CA LEU A 74 -5.42 11.12 17.76
C LEU A 74 -4.47 11.94 18.64
N PRO A 75 -4.55 11.86 19.98
CA PRO A 75 -3.71 12.65 20.88
C PRO A 75 -2.22 12.52 20.57
N GLY A 76 -1.56 13.67 20.39
CA GLY A 76 -0.14 13.75 20.07
C GLY A 76 0.23 13.38 18.61
N ALA A 77 -0.74 13.21 17.73
CA ALA A 77 -0.44 12.90 16.33
C ALA A 77 0.10 14.12 15.56
N VAL A 78 1.13 13.91 14.74
CA VAL A 78 1.58 14.86 13.71
C VAL A 78 0.93 14.51 12.38
N TYR A 79 0.87 15.46 11.45
CA TYR A 79 0.27 15.27 10.14
C TYR A 79 1.32 15.07 9.05
N VAL A 80 1.04 14.18 8.11
CA VAL A 80 1.81 14.02 6.86
C VAL A 80 0.88 13.72 5.68
N SER A 81 1.01 14.48 4.60
CA SER A 81 0.37 14.20 3.32
C SER A 81 1.31 13.38 2.42
N TRP A 82 0.87 12.21 1.99
CA TRP A 82 1.67 11.43 1.06
C TRP A 82 1.93 12.16 -0.26
N ALA A 83 1.00 13.01 -0.71
CA ALA A 83 1.07 13.66 -2.02
C ALA A 83 2.01 14.88 -2.04
N SER A 84 2.09 15.64 -0.93
CA SER A 84 2.96 16.83 -0.82
C SER A 84 4.24 16.57 -0.05
N ASP A 85 4.17 15.81 1.06
CA ASP A 85 5.28 15.72 2.01
C ASP A 85 6.15 14.48 1.79
N LEU A 86 5.61 13.43 1.15
CA LEU A 86 6.36 12.20 0.86
C LEU A 86 6.66 12.02 -0.64
N SER A 87 6.22 12.94 -1.49
CA SER A 87 6.36 12.85 -2.95
C SER A 87 7.26 13.95 -3.51
N ALA A 88 8.14 13.55 -4.41
CA ALA A 88 8.99 14.48 -5.15
C ALA A 88 8.14 15.35 -6.11
N PRO A 89 8.58 16.58 -6.40
CA PRO A 89 7.99 17.36 -7.47
C PRO A 89 8.02 16.59 -8.80
N PRO A 90 6.99 16.72 -9.64
CA PRO A 90 7.00 16.06 -10.94
C PRO A 90 8.14 16.59 -11.81
N PRO A 91 8.68 15.78 -12.74
CA PRO A 91 9.67 16.23 -13.71
C PRO A 91 9.04 17.28 -14.66
N ALA A 92 9.88 17.95 -15.45
CA ALA A 92 9.43 18.98 -16.42
C ALA A 92 8.41 18.45 -17.45
N SER A 93 8.42 17.14 -17.73
CA SER A 93 7.41 16.46 -18.57
C SER A 93 6.02 16.35 -17.90
N GLY A 94 5.89 16.66 -16.61
CA GLY A 94 4.67 16.52 -15.82
C GLY A 94 4.39 15.11 -15.30
N HIS A 95 5.08 14.09 -15.80
CA HIS A 95 4.90 12.67 -15.41
C HIS A 95 6.26 11.95 -15.29
N PRO A 96 6.38 10.95 -14.36
CA PRO A 96 5.40 10.57 -13.35
C PRO A 96 5.29 11.60 -12.22
N ARG A 97 4.09 11.73 -11.67
CA ARG A 97 3.84 12.47 -10.44
C ARG A 97 3.92 11.52 -9.24
N TRP A 98 4.12 12.09 -8.06
CA TRP A 98 4.02 11.38 -6.76
C TRP A 98 5.05 10.25 -6.56
N MET A 99 6.20 10.31 -7.21
CA MET A 99 7.34 9.45 -6.88
C MET A 99 7.82 9.76 -5.46
N LEU A 100 8.26 8.74 -4.72
CA LEU A 100 8.82 8.96 -3.39
C LEU A 100 9.97 9.97 -3.41
N LEU A 101 10.03 10.80 -2.36
CA LEU A 101 11.16 11.72 -2.13
C LEU A 101 12.50 11.00 -2.19
N GLY A 102 13.54 11.71 -2.56
CA GLY A 102 14.92 11.28 -2.37
C GLY A 102 15.30 11.12 -0.89
N PRO A 103 16.41 10.43 -0.59
CA PRO A 103 16.78 10.12 0.80
C PRO A 103 17.01 11.36 1.66
N SER A 104 17.60 12.43 1.09
CA SER A 104 17.89 13.67 1.82
C SER A 104 16.62 14.43 2.21
N GLU A 105 15.72 14.62 1.26
CA GLU A 105 14.44 15.31 1.45
C GLU A 105 13.54 14.53 2.40
N PHE A 106 13.49 13.19 2.25
CA PHE A 106 12.75 12.32 3.16
C PHE A 106 13.27 12.43 4.60
N ALA A 107 14.60 12.42 4.79
CA ALA A 107 15.21 12.59 6.11
C ALA A 107 14.83 13.93 6.76
N GLN A 108 14.76 15.02 5.98
CA GLN A 108 14.33 16.32 6.48
C GLN A 108 12.88 16.30 6.97
N VAL A 109 11.97 15.67 6.21
CA VAL A 109 10.56 15.52 6.60
C VAL A 109 10.46 14.71 7.90
N MET A 110 11.10 13.54 7.98
CA MET A 110 11.07 12.71 9.19
C MET A 110 11.66 13.46 10.40
N SER A 111 12.79 14.12 10.23
CA SER A 111 13.42 14.95 11.26
C SER A 111 12.45 16.02 11.80
N HIS A 112 11.75 16.73 10.90
CA HIS A 112 10.80 17.78 11.27
C HIS A 112 9.59 17.24 12.06
N LEU A 113 9.16 16.02 11.74
CA LEU A 113 8.08 15.32 12.46
C LEU A 113 8.54 14.74 13.81
N GLY A 114 9.81 14.91 14.20
CA GLY A 114 10.40 14.31 15.38
C GLY A 114 10.55 12.79 15.28
N ILE A 115 10.71 12.27 14.07
CA ILE A 115 10.95 10.84 13.78
C ILE A 115 12.45 10.67 13.54
N GLY A 116 13.12 9.96 14.45
CA GLY A 116 14.55 9.60 14.36
C GLY A 116 14.74 8.10 14.17
N ASP A 117 16.01 7.68 14.13
CA ASP A 117 16.43 6.29 13.86
C ASP A 117 15.82 5.25 14.81
N GLY A 118 15.52 5.63 16.05
CA GLY A 118 14.93 4.74 17.07
C GLY A 118 13.43 4.93 17.33
N THR A 119 12.76 5.77 16.54
CA THR A 119 11.35 6.11 16.77
C THR A 119 10.42 5.01 16.26
N MET A 120 9.52 4.50 17.10
CA MET A 120 8.39 3.68 16.66
C MET A 120 7.30 4.58 16.05
N VAL A 121 7.04 4.42 14.77
CA VAL A 121 6.02 5.18 14.03
C VAL A 121 4.71 4.42 14.02
N ILE A 122 3.59 5.09 14.33
CA ILE A 122 2.24 4.52 14.22
C ILE A 122 1.46 5.41 13.24
N GLY A 123 1.27 4.91 12.01
CA GLY A 123 0.49 5.61 11.00
C GLY A 123 -0.99 5.25 11.08
N TYR A 124 -1.87 6.20 10.83
CA TYR A 124 -3.29 5.94 10.63
C TYR A 124 -3.86 6.85 9.54
N ASP A 125 -4.99 6.44 8.98
CA ASP A 125 -5.79 7.28 8.08
C ASP A 125 -7.29 7.07 8.30
N ALA A 126 -8.10 7.39 7.31
CA ALA A 126 -9.56 7.25 7.36
C ALA A 126 -10.08 6.12 6.45
N GLU A 127 -9.21 5.42 5.73
CA GLU A 127 -9.60 4.48 4.67
C GLU A 127 -8.78 3.19 4.72
N GLY A 128 -8.74 2.53 5.87
CA GLY A 128 -8.16 1.19 6.03
C GLY A 128 -6.64 1.14 6.03
N GLY A 129 -5.95 2.28 6.14
CA GLY A 129 -4.51 2.31 6.32
C GLY A 129 -3.67 2.42 5.03
N HIS A 130 -4.29 2.62 3.86
CA HIS A 130 -3.53 2.64 2.60
C HIS A 130 -2.67 3.91 2.43
N HIS A 131 -3.09 5.05 2.95
CA HIS A 131 -2.25 6.25 3.00
C HIS A 131 -1.12 6.10 4.04
N ALA A 132 -1.41 5.50 5.20
CA ALA A 132 -0.39 5.17 6.19
C ALA A 132 0.62 4.14 5.66
N ALA A 133 0.18 3.18 4.85
CA ALA A 133 1.06 2.23 4.19
C ALA A 133 2.02 2.90 3.19
N ARG A 134 1.67 4.05 2.63
CA ARG A 134 2.59 4.84 1.80
C ARG A 134 3.76 5.39 2.63
N LEU A 135 3.51 5.86 3.85
CA LEU A 135 4.56 6.24 4.80
C LEU A 135 5.41 5.03 5.20
N TRP A 136 4.76 3.88 5.49
CA TRP A 136 5.47 2.63 5.79
C TRP A 136 6.43 2.23 4.65
N LEU A 137 5.96 2.29 3.39
CA LEU A 137 6.79 1.95 2.23
C LEU A 137 8.02 2.87 2.14
N ALA A 138 7.85 4.17 2.36
CA ALA A 138 8.92 5.16 2.34
C ALA A 138 9.93 4.92 3.48
N LEU A 139 9.46 4.67 4.71
CA LEU A 139 10.30 4.34 5.85
C LEU A 139 11.11 3.05 5.60
N ARG A 140 10.43 1.98 5.11
CA ARG A 140 11.09 0.71 4.74
C ARG A 140 12.12 0.92 3.63
N ARG A 141 11.81 1.73 2.62
CA ARG A 141 12.76 2.07 1.53
C ARG A 141 14.04 2.70 2.07
N TYR A 142 13.93 3.50 3.13
CA TYR A 142 15.06 4.19 3.75
C TYR A 142 15.60 3.52 5.01
N GLY A 143 15.29 2.24 5.21
CA GLY A 143 15.93 1.41 6.22
C GLY A 143 15.35 1.51 7.61
N HIS A 144 14.14 2.08 7.77
CA HIS A 144 13.44 2.18 9.05
C HIS A 144 12.28 1.17 9.09
N ASP A 145 12.38 0.16 9.97
CA ASP A 145 11.41 -0.93 10.09
C ASP A 145 10.44 -0.77 11.27
N GLN A 146 10.69 0.22 12.14
CA GLN A 146 9.88 0.44 13.33
C GLN A 146 8.63 1.26 12.97
N MET A 147 7.72 0.63 12.24
CA MET A 147 6.42 1.23 11.91
C MET A 147 5.31 0.21 11.91
N ALA A 148 4.15 0.64 12.41
CA ALA A 148 2.89 -0.07 12.31
C ALA A 148 1.78 0.83 11.73
N VAL A 149 0.75 0.22 11.16
CA VAL A 149 -0.49 0.87 10.75
C VAL A 149 -1.60 0.52 11.75
N MET A 150 -2.34 1.52 12.21
CA MET A 150 -3.50 1.32 13.08
C MET A 150 -4.69 0.80 12.26
N GLU A 151 -5.19 -0.37 12.63
CA GLU A 151 -6.36 -0.98 11.99
C GLU A 151 -7.64 -0.19 12.26
N GLY A 152 -8.51 -0.13 11.25
CA GLY A 152 -9.80 0.57 11.35
C GLY A 152 -9.69 2.11 11.31
N GLY A 153 -8.46 2.65 11.38
CA GLY A 153 -8.18 4.08 11.25
C GLY A 153 -8.91 4.95 12.29
N ILE A 154 -9.04 6.24 11.97
CA ILE A 154 -9.66 7.21 12.88
C ILE A 154 -11.16 6.93 13.08
N GLN A 155 -11.86 6.32 12.11
CA GLN A 155 -13.27 5.99 12.25
C GLN A 155 -13.52 4.99 13.38
N LYS A 156 -12.70 3.92 13.45
CA LYS A 156 -12.79 2.94 14.53
C LYS A 156 -12.44 3.56 15.87
N TRP A 157 -11.41 4.41 15.92
CA TRP A 157 -11.02 5.16 17.12
C TRP A 157 -12.18 6.00 17.67
N ILE A 158 -12.88 6.73 16.79
CA ILE A 158 -14.05 7.55 17.15
C ILE A 158 -15.23 6.67 17.57
N ALA A 159 -15.51 5.59 16.82
CA ALA A 159 -16.63 4.68 17.13
C ALA A 159 -16.48 4.01 18.51
N GLU A 160 -15.24 3.82 18.98
CA GLU A 160 -14.91 3.31 20.32
C GLU A 160 -14.98 4.41 21.42
N GLY A 161 -15.35 5.64 21.07
CA GLY A 161 -15.44 6.75 22.03
C GLY A 161 -14.11 7.22 22.60
N ARG A 162 -13.01 6.97 21.89
CA ARG A 162 -11.67 7.32 22.36
C ARG A 162 -11.39 8.81 22.20
N PRO A 163 -10.46 9.38 23.02
CA PRO A 163 -10.16 10.81 23.03
C PRO A 163 -9.55 11.28 21.71
N LEU A 164 -9.86 12.52 21.35
CA LEU A 164 -9.26 13.26 20.26
C LEU A 164 -8.61 14.54 20.78
N GLU A 165 -7.64 15.05 20.05
CA GLU A 165 -7.04 16.38 20.22
C GLU A 165 -7.31 17.25 18.99
N SER A 166 -7.06 18.56 19.12
CA SER A 166 -7.14 19.55 18.04
C SER A 166 -5.94 20.49 18.09
N GLY A 167 -5.68 21.18 16.99
CA GLY A 167 -4.57 22.14 16.87
C GLY A 167 -3.30 21.48 16.30
N VAL A 168 -2.19 22.20 16.37
CA VAL A 168 -0.90 21.76 15.82
C VAL A 168 -0.07 21.07 16.88
N VAL A 169 0.31 19.82 16.63
CA VAL A 169 1.29 19.10 17.44
C VAL A 169 2.70 19.32 16.85
N LYS A 170 3.67 19.63 17.71
CA LYS A 170 5.07 19.82 17.31
C LYS A 170 6.00 19.05 18.24
N PHE A 171 7.00 18.45 17.68
CA PHE A 171 8.11 17.80 18.40
C PHE A 171 9.42 18.50 18.12
N ALA A 172 10.39 18.32 18.98
CA ALA A 172 11.79 18.68 18.68
C ALA A 172 12.27 17.83 17.48
N SER A 173 13.05 18.45 16.59
CA SER A 173 13.64 17.73 15.47
C SER A 173 14.50 16.55 15.96
N ALA A 174 14.40 15.43 15.26
CA ALA A 174 15.15 14.22 15.54
C ALA A 174 16.15 13.91 14.40
N THR A 175 17.13 13.07 14.64
CA THR A 175 18.06 12.63 13.60
C THR A 175 17.49 11.37 12.90
N PHE A 176 17.18 11.50 11.63
CA PHE A 176 16.81 10.37 10.76
C PHE A 176 17.93 10.13 9.75
N THR A 177 18.53 8.94 9.78
CA THR A 177 19.63 8.54 8.90
C THR A 177 19.13 7.58 7.82
N PRO A 178 18.88 8.05 6.59
CA PRO A 178 18.36 7.20 5.54
C PRO A 178 19.40 6.15 5.11
N ARG A 179 18.96 4.89 5.04
CA ARG A 179 19.73 3.74 4.54
C ARG A 179 18.97 3.09 3.39
N PRO A 180 19.11 3.59 2.14
CA PRO A 180 18.32 3.12 1.01
C PRO A 180 18.42 1.61 0.79
N ARG A 181 17.26 0.95 0.58
CA ARG A 181 17.13 -0.48 0.27
C ARG A 181 16.57 -0.65 -1.13
N GLU A 182 17.34 -1.19 -2.06
CA GLU A 182 16.93 -1.37 -3.45
C GLU A 182 15.80 -2.39 -3.62
N GLY A 183 15.75 -3.43 -2.78
CA GLY A 183 14.75 -4.50 -2.84
C GLY A 183 13.32 -4.11 -2.45
N VAL A 184 13.01 -2.85 -2.16
CA VAL A 184 11.66 -2.38 -1.75
C VAL A 184 10.85 -1.84 -2.93
N ILE A 185 11.50 -1.11 -3.82
CA ILE A 185 10.88 -0.46 -4.99
C ILE A 185 11.32 -1.17 -6.27
N ALA A 186 10.38 -1.44 -7.17
CA ALA A 186 10.65 -1.90 -8.52
C ALA A 186 10.69 -0.71 -9.50
N THR A 187 11.62 -0.73 -10.44
CA THR A 187 11.72 0.27 -11.50
C THR A 187 10.84 -0.08 -12.70
N LYS A 188 10.59 0.90 -13.57
CA LYS A 188 9.87 0.67 -14.83
C LYS A 188 10.56 -0.36 -15.73
N GLU A 189 11.88 -0.34 -15.78
CA GLU A 189 12.70 -1.25 -16.58
C GLU A 189 12.56 -2.70 -16.08
N GLU A 190 12.50 -2.91 -14.76
CA GLU A 190 12.27 -4.22 -14.15
C GLU A 190 10.85 -4.72 -14.43
N VAL A 191 9.84 -3.84 -14.36
CA VAL A 191 8.46 -4.18 -14.74
C VAL A 191 8.36 -4.51 -16.23
N LEU A 192 9.04 -3.76 -17.10
CA LEU A 192 9.09 -4.06 -18.52
C LEU A 192 9.81 -5.40 -18.82
N ALA A 193 10.81 -5.75 -18.02
CA ALA A 193 11.44 -7.09 -18.10
C ALA A 193 10.45 -8.18 -17.65
N ALA A 194 9.69 -7.95 -16.56
CA ALA A 194 8.67 -8.87 -16.08
C ALA A 194 7.59 -9.16 -17.13
N VAL A 195 7.15 -8.14 -17.88
CA VAL A 195 6.21 -8.33 -19.01
C VAL A 195 6.73 -9.34 -20.05
N ARG A 196 8.04 -9.37 -20.29
CA ARG A 196 8.66 -10.27 -21.28
C ARG A 196 8.92 -11.68 -20.73
N THR A 197 9.28 -11.78 -19.46
CA THR A 197 9.71 -13.03 -18.82
C THR A 197 8.60 -13.76 -18.06
N GLY A 198 7.58 -13.02 -17.61
CA GLY A 198 6.56 -13.50 -16.69
C GLY A 198 7.03 -13.58 -15.22
N ASP A 199 8.22 -13.05 -14.90
CA ASP A 199 8.79 -13.01 -13.54
C ASP A 199 9.51 -11.68 -13.31
N PRO A 200 9.26 -10.97 -12.20
CA PRO A 200 8.26 -11.24 -11.16
C PRO A 200 6.80 -11.14 -11.62
N TRP A 201 5.88 -11.72 -10.85
CA TRP A 201 4.44 -11.59 -11.09
C TRP A 201 3.97 -10.17 -10.77
N LEU A 202 3.10 -9.66 -11.65
CA LEU A 202 2.57 -8.30 -11.53
C LEU A 202 1.17 -8.33 -10.92
N LEU A 203 0.98 -7.60 -9.82
CA LEU A 203 -0.29 -7.50 -9.11
C LEU A 203 -0.84 -6.08 -9.22
N ASP A 204 -1.88 -5.91 -10.05
CA ASP A 204 -2.65 -4.68 -10.17
C ASP A 204 -3.72 -4.63 -9.08
N VAL A 205 -3.61 -3.66 -8.19
CA VAL A 205 -4.53 -3.55 -7.05
C VAL A 205 -5.59 -2.48 -7.23
N ARG A 206 -5.80 -2.01 -8.47
CA ARG A 206 -6.81 -1.02 -8.82
C ARG A 206 -8.20 -1.67 -8.96
N ARG A 207 -9.21 -0.80 -9.11
CA ARG A 207 -10.56 -1.24 -9.45
C ARG A 207 -10.58 -1.93 -10.82
N ASP A 208 -11.53 -2.82 -11.01
CA ASP A 208 -11.74 -3.49 -12.30
C ASP A 208 -11.93 -2.51 -13.46
N SER A 209 -12.66 -1.40 -13.22
CA SER A 209 -12.87 -0.35 -14.22
C SER A 209 -11.56 0.34 -14.67
N GLU A 210 -10.60 0.51 -13.74
CA GLU A 210 -9.26 1.03 -14.05
C GLU A 210 -8.43 -0.01 -14.81
N PHE A 211 -8.47 -1.28 -14.38
CA PHE A 211 -7.75 -2.40 -14.97
C PHE A 211 -8.18 -2.67 -16.42
N THR A 212 -9.47 -2.74 -16.66
CA THR A 212 -10.03 -2.98 -18.01
C THR A 212 -9.90 -1.77 -18.93
N GLY A 213 -9.60 -0.58 -18.38
CA GLY A 213 -9.53 0.67 -19.13
C GLY A 213 -10.87 1.36 -19.37
N ALA A 214 -11.96 0.86 -18.77
CA ALA A 214 -13.26 1.52 -18.77
C ALA A 214 -13.20 2.88 -18.04
N GLU A 215 -12.40 2.95 -16.96
CA GLU A 215 -12.04 4.20 -16.30
C GLU A 215 -10.60 4.58 -16.65
N LYS A 216 -10.41 5.76 -17.22
CA LYS A 216 -9.11 6.25 -17.68
C LYS A 216 -8.58 7.33 -16.75
N ARG A 217 -7.46 7.06 -16.08
CA ARG A 217 -6.79 7.98 -15.13
C ARG A 217 -5.37 8.38 -15.54
N ALA A 218 -4.95 8.06 -16.76
CA ALA A 218 -3.71 8.46 -17.39
C ALA A 218 -3.97 8.73 -18.88
N ALA A 219 -2.94 9.01 -19.67
CA ALA A 219 -3.09 9.20 -21.13
C ALA A 219 -3.72 7.97 -21.82
N ARG A 220 -3.46 6.75 -21.28
CA ARG A 220 -4.04 5.49 -21.75
C ARG A 220 -4.80 4.79 -20.63
N GLY A 221 -5.88 4.08 -20.95
CA GLY A 221 -6.59 3.15 -20.07
C GLY A 221 -6.09 1.74 -20.25
N GLY A 222 -6.38 0.84 -19.31
CA GLY A 222 -5.98 -0.56 -19.34
C GLY A 222 -5.00 -0.95 -18.24
N HIS A 223 -4.19 -2.00 -18.48
CA HIS A 223 -3.25 -2.55 -17.50
C HIS A 223 -1.93 -3.02 -18.13
N ILE A 224 -0.95 -3.33 -17.29
CA ILE A 224 0.34 -3.87 -17.69
C ILE A 224 0.14 -5.33 -18.13
N PRO A 225 0.65 -5.75 -19.32
CA PRO A 225 0.48 -7.11 -19.80
C PRO A 225 0.98 -8.16 -18.80
N GLY A 226 0.19 -9.21 -18.59
CA GLY A 226 0.49 -10.29 -17.65
C GLY A 226 0.15 -9.99 -16.19
N ALA A 227 -0.35 -8.80 -15.88
CA ALA A 227 -0.78 -8.47 -14.53
C ALA A 227 -2.09 -9.21 -14.14
N VAL A 228 -2.15 -9.67 -12.90
CA VAL A 228 -3.37 -10.18 -12.25
C VAL A 228 -4.01 -9.02 -11.49
N ASN A 229 -5.34 -8.90 -11.56
CA ASN A 229 -6.06 -7.84 -10.83
C ASN A 229 -6.71 -8.38 -9.56
N ILE A 230 -6.33 -7.79 -8.43
CA ILE A 230 -6.95 -8.00 -7.12
C ILE A 230 -7.15 -6.64 -6.47
N LEU A 231 -8.40 -6.28 -6.16
CA LEU A 231 -8.68 -5.00 -5.54
C LEU A 231 -8.07 -4.93 -4.13
N TRP A 232 -7.25 -3.91 -3.86
CA TRP A 232 -6.59 -3.72 -2.56
C TRP A 232 -7.56 -3.78 -1.37
N LYS A 233 -8.79 -3.24 -1.56
CA LYS A 233 -9.82 -3.17 -0.53
C LYS A 233 -10.40 -4.53 -0.14
N ASP A 234 -10.26 -5.55 -1.00
CA ASP A 234 -10.76 -6.91 -0.72
C ASP A 234 -10.00 -7.58 0.45
N ALA A 235 -8.87 -7.02 0.87
CA ALA A 235 -8.16 -7.42 2.08
C ALA A 235 -8.80 -6.90 3.38
N LEU A 236 -9.80 -6.02 3.30
CA LEU A 236 -10.42 -5.36 4.44
C LEU A 236 -11.84 -5.85 4.71
N LYS A 237 -12.26 -5.76 5.97
CA LYS A 237 -13.64 -5.86 6.42
C LYS A 237 -14.36 -4.51 6.27
N ASP A 238 -15.67 -4.50 6.49
CA ASP A 238 -16.49 -3.27 6.39
C ASP A 238 -16.12 -2.19 7.43
N ASP A 239 -15.53 -2.59 8.55
CA ASP A 239 -15.03 -1.70 9.59
C ASP A 239 -13.59 -1.22 9.37
N TRP A 240 -13.05 -1.43 8.18
CA TRP A 240 -11.70 -1.09 7.75
C TRP A 240 -10.57 -1.84 8.51
N THR A 241 -10.88 -2.89 9.25
CA THR A 241 -9.87 -3.80 9.78
C THR A 241 -9.50 -4.87 8.76
N LEU A 242 -8.34 -5.50 8.92
CA LEU A 242 -7.93 -6.61 8.06
C LEU A 242 -8.88 -7.80 8.21
N ARG A 243 -9.06 -8.55 7.14
CA ARG A 243 -9.61 -9.92 7.22
C ARG A 243 -8.67 -10.82 8.01
N GLU A 244 -9.18 -11.97 8.42
CA GLU A 244 -8.37 -12.95 9.14
C GLU A 244 -7.18 -13.44 8.30
N ALA A 245 -6.04 -13.66 8.93
CA ALA A 245 -4.79 -14.01 8.24
C ALA A 245 -4.95 -15.23 7.32
N GLY A 246 -5.68 -16.25 7.77
CA GLY A 246 -5.96 -17.44 6.96
C GLY A 246 -6.79 -17.16 5.71
N GLU A 247 -7.78 -16.27 5.81
CA GLU A 247 -8.59 -15.85 4.66
C GLU A 247 -7.74 -15.08 3.64
N LEU A 248 -6.87 -14.20 4.12
CA LEU A 248 -5.96 -13.42 3.27
C LEU A 248 -4.94 -14.32 2.57
N GLU A 249 -4.34 -15.26 3.28
CA GLU A 249 -3.38 -16.21 2.71
C GLU A 249 -4.04 -17.06 1.61
N GLU A 250 -5.23 -17.59 1.88
CA GLU A 250 -6.00 -18.34 0.88
C GLU A 250 -6.36 -17.48 -0.33
N PHE A 251 -6.78 -16.24 -0.09
CA PHE A 251 -7.17 -15.29 -1.12
C PHE A 251 -6.04 -14.99 -2.10
N TYR A 252 -4.84 -14.66 -1.59
CA TYR A 252 -3.69 -14.37 -2.43
C TYR A 252 -3.10 -15.63 -3.07
N THR A 253 -3.02 -16.74 -2.34
CA THR A 253 -2.47 -18.01 -2.86
C THR A 253 -3.35 -18.58 -3.98
N ASN A 254 -4.67 -18.51 -3.87
CA ASN A 254 -5.60 -18.94 -4.92
C ASN A 254 -5.46 -18.12 -6.22
N ALA A 255 -5.00 -16.88 -6.10
CA ALA A 255 -4.67 -16.02 -7.24
C ALA A 255 -3.23 -16.20 -7.76
N GLY A 256 -2.45 -17.13 -7.17
CA GLY A 256 -1.07 -17.44 -7.57
C GLY A 256 0.01 -16.69 -6.80
N PHE A 257 -0.35 -15.87 -5.82
CA PHE A 257 0.59 -15.10 -4.99
C PHE A 257 0.84 -15.81 -3.65
N GLY A 258 1.67 -16.84 -3.66
CA GLY A 258 2.13 -17.53 -2.43
C GLY A 258 3.41 -16.89 -1.86
N PRO A 259 3.86 -17.34 -0.66
CA PRO A 259 5.01 -16.76 0.05
C PRO A 259 6.30 -16.69 -0.78
N GLU A 260 6.54 -17.69 -1.63
CA GLU A 260 7.73 -17.78 -2.48
C GLU A 260 7.60 -17.01 -3.81
N THR A 261 6.42 -16.44 -4.09
CA THR A 261 6.19 -15.74 -5.35
C THR A 261 6.85 -14.38 -5.33
N ARG A 262 7.76 -14.15 -6.29
CA ARG A 262 8.32 -12.80 -6.52
C ARG A 262 7.23 -11.91 -7.07
N THR A 263 6.80 -10.91 -6.30
CA THR A 263 5.64 -10.09 -6.59
C THR A 263 6.01 -8.62 -6.73
N VAL A 264 5.48 -7.98 -7.76
CA VAL A 264 5.50 -6.50 -7.87
C VAL A 264 4.07 -6.00 -7.87
N THR A 265 3.72 -5.24 -6.82
CA THR A 265 2.43 -4.56 -6.69
C THR A 265 2.47 -3.21 -7.41
N TYR A 266 1.37 -2.83 -8.07
CA TYR A 266 1.20 -1.48 -8.60
C TYR A 266 -0.27 -1.03 -8.54
N CYS A 267 -0.47 0.30 -8.59
CA CYS A 267 -1.82 0.88 -8.65
C CYS A 267 -1.86 2.10 -9.59
N GLN A 268 -2.46 3.22 -9.17
CA GLN A 268 -2.38 4.48 -9.94
C GLN A 268 -1.09 5.26 -9.62
N ALA A 269 -0.72 5.39 -8.33
CA ALA A 269 0.37 6.24 -7.85
C ALA A 269 1.12 5.61 -6.65
N GLY A 270 1.23 4.28 -6.59
CA GLY A 270 1.99 3.56 -5.57
C GLY A 270 1.39 3.51 -4.16
N VAL A 271 0.25 4.17 -3.90
CA VAL A 271 -0.34 4.26 -2.54
C VAL A 271 -1.11 3.00 -2.15
N ARG A 272 -2.12 2.61 -2.94
CA ARG A 272 -2.88 1.35 -2.73
C ARG A 272 -1.97 0.11 -2.87
N ALA A 273 -0.97 0.20 -3.75
CA ALA A 273 0.04 -0.84 -3.93
C ALA A 273 0.92 -1.00 -2.68
N ALA A 274 1.28 0.09 -2.00
CA ALA A 274 2.01 0.05 -0.74
C ALA A 274 1.23 -0.70 0.35
N PHE A 275 -0.11 -0.54 0.39
CA PHE A 275 -0.95 -1.27 1.33
C PHE A 275 -0.94 -2.79 1.06
N THR A 276 -1.11 -3.20 -0.20
CA THR A 276 -1.04 -4.63 -0.55
C THR A 276 0.36 -5.20 -0.28
N HIS A 277 1.43 -4.43 -0.54
CA HIS A 277 2.79 -4.84 -0.16
C HIS A 277 2.91 -5.04 1.36
N LEU A 278 2.37 -4.11 2.17
CA LEU A 278 2.34 -4.23 3.63
C LEU A 278 1.57 -5.48 4.08
N VAL A 279 0.38 -5.74 3.51
CA VAL A 279 -0.42 -6.93 3.84
C VAL A 279 0.33 -8.23 3.51
N LEU A 280 0.89 -8.34 2.31
CA LEU A 280 1.69 -9.50 1.91
C LEU A 280 2.91 -9.68 2.81
N THR A 281 3.60 -8.60 3.19
CA THR A 281 4.70 -8.65 4.17
C THR A 281 4.21 -9.14 5.54
N ALA A 282 3.02 -8.70 5.98
CA ALA A 282 2.45 -9.15 7.24
C ALA A 282 2.08 -10.65 7.23
N LEU A 283 1.74 -11.19 6.06
CA LEU A 283 1.53 -12.62 5.84
C LEU A 283 2.85 -13.42 5.75
N GLY A 284 4.01 -12.77 5.66
CA GLY A 284 5.32 -13.43 5.58
C GLY A 284 5.86 -13.59 4.17
N HIS A 285 5.34 -12.84 3.20
CA HIS A 285 5.88 -12.83 1.84
C HIS A 285 7.11 -11.90 1.78
N ASP A 286 8.30 -12.46 1.63
CA ASP A 286 9.56 -11.71 1.67
C ASP A 286 9.97 -11.12 0.31
N HIS A 287 9.37 -11.59 -0.78
CA HIS A 287 9.74 -11.23 -2.16
C HIS A 287 8.78 -10.24 -2.81
N VAL A 288 8.25 -9.29 -2.02
CA VAL A 288 7.32 -8.27 -2.50
C VAL A 288 8.03 -6.95 -2.70
N ARG A 289 7.75 -6.31 -3.83
CA ARG A 289 8.21 -4.97 -4.18
C ARG A 289 7.04 -4.12 -4.67
N THR A 290 7.16 -2.81 -4.61
CA THR A 290 6.16 -1.90 -5.18
C THR A 290 6.74 -1.16 -6.38
N TYR A 291 6.06 -1.18 -7.51
CA TYR A 291 6.36 -0.28 -8.61
C TYR A 291 5.80 1.11 -8.30
N ASP A 292 6.71 2.01 -7.88
CA ASP A 292 6.35 3.33 -7.37
C ASP A 292 5.66 4.20 -8.42
N GLY A 293 6.19 4.26 -9.64
CA GLY A 293 5.62 5.00 -10.77
C GLY A 293 4.22 4.52 -11.17
N SER A 294 3.93 3.24 -10.96
CA SER A 294 2.61 2.65 -11.15
C SER A 294 1.98 3.01 -12.52
N TRP A 295 0.64 3.09 -12.60
CA TRP A 295 -0.05 3.46 -13.84
C TRP A 295 0.17 4.93 -14.22
N GLU A 296 0.47 5.79 -13.24
CA GLU A 296 0.81 7.20 -13.48
C GLU A 296 2.05 7.34 -14.38
N GLU A 297 3.02 6.47 -14.23
CA GLU A 297 4.18 6.41 -15.14
C GLU A 297 3.86 5.59 -16.39
N TRP A 298 3.39 4.35 -16.22
CA TRP A 298 3.19 3.40 -17.31
C TRP A 298 2.11 3.84 -18.31
N GLY A 299 0.97 4.30 -17.82
CA GLY A 299 -0.17 4.74 -18.64
C GLY A 299 0.08 6.04 -19.40
N ASN A 300 1.05 6.85 -18.98
CA ASN A 300 1.47 8.06 -19.65
C ASN A 300 2.66 7.87 -20.62
N ASP A 301 3.35 6.73 -20.55
CA ASP A 301 4.45 6.40 -21.46
C ASP A 301 3.93 5.61 -22.67
N THR A 302 3.90 6.22 -23.86
CA THR A 302 3.39 5.57 -25.08
C THR A 302 4.33 4.51 -25.65
N THR A 303 5.53 4.35 -25.13
CA THR A 303 6.54 3.39 -25.60
C THR A 303 6.40 2.00 -24.98
N VAL A 304 5.66 1.86 -23.89
CA VAL A 304 5.45 0.59 -23.20
C VAL A 304 4.13 -0.07 -23.59
N PRO A 305 4.04 -1.42 -23.58
CA PRO A 305 2.83 -2.15 -23.96
C PRO A 305 1.73 -2.02 -22.90
N ILE A 306 0.48 -2.07 -23.35
CA ILE A 306 -0.72 -2.13 -22.49
C ILE A 306 -1.71 -3.18 -23.02
N ILE A 307 -2.60 -3.64 -22.15
CA ILE A 307 -3.78 -4.41 -22.52
C ILE A 307 -5.03 -3.62 -22.11
N ILE A 308 -6.06 -3.65 -22.97
CA ILE A 308 -7.39 -3.07 -22.71
C ILE A 308 -8.39 -4.23 -22.65
N GLY A 309 -9.31 -4.17 -21.70
CA GLY A 309 -10.24 -5.28 -21.43
C GLY A 309 -9.65 -6.33 -20.49
N ARG A 310 -10.39 -7.41 -20.30
CA ARG A 310 -9.88 -8.66 -19.68
C ARG A 310 -9.45 -9.57 -20.80
N SER A 311 -8.19 -9.87 -20.90
CA SER A 311 -7.65 -10.87 -21.86
C SER A 311 -7.75 -12.26 -21.26
#